data_ae6d502b94e5176f353135c59d00a80f
#
_entry.id   ae6d502b94e5176f353135c59d00a80f
#
_cell.length_a   1.000
_cell.length_b   1.000
_cell.length_c   1.000
_cell.angle_alpha   90.00
_cell.angle_beta   90.00
_cell.angle_gamma   90.00
#
_symmetry.space_group_name_H-M   'P 1'
#
loop_
_entity.id
_entity.type
_entity.pdbx_description
1 polymer ?
#
loop_
_entity_poly.entity_id
_entity_poly.type
_entity_poly.pdbx_seq_one_letter_code
_entity_poly.pdbx_strand_id
1 'polypeptide(L)'
;MDAVAGHQLWADRFDRKIDDIFVLQDDIIRRILVELQVRLTGGEHARIASRKTQNLDAWLLLVQGIQEGFKLDRQGMTRARQLFQAAHEKDPNWVRPLGGLSWTYWYEARLGWAEDSNEWMRKSHELAEKAVTLAPDDPIGYQMLGMLALSSRDYEQAIAYREKALNLAPNDYLVLLGLGSVLYKAGKPEQGISTLRKALRLNPSKMIALLWSIADAQLVAGRYEEAIQTSSEAASRQPNSMYPHIFLAAAYSAVGRFEEARTEAEKLLEINPKFTVSAWMKSRLLKDPADTERYASLLLKAGLPENTK
;
A
#
# COMPACT_ATOMS: atom_id res chain seq x y z
N MET A 1 -18.91 23.17 -7.44
CA MET A 1 -19.54 23.05 -6.11
C MET A 1 -19.82 21.58 -5.86
N ASP A 2 -19.62 21.12 -4.63
CA ASP A 2 -20.13 19.83 -4.20
C ASP A 2 -21.65 19.94 -4.06
N ALA A 3 -22.40 19.17 -4.86
CA ALA A 3 -23.87 19.27 -4.91
C ALA A 3 -24.55 18.73 -3.62
N VAL A 4 -23.82 17.96 -2.80
CA VAL A 4 -24.36 17.37 -1.55
C VAL A 4 -24.03 18.25 -0.34
N ALA A 5 -22.82 18.81 -0.30
CA ALA A 5 -22.36 19.61 0.84
C ALA A 5 -22.47 21.13 0.63
N GLY A 6 -22.82 21.61 -0.56
CA GLY A 6 -22.96 23.02 -0.89
C GLY A 6 -21.67 23.84 -0.85
N HIS A 7 -20.51 23.18 -0.70
CA HIS A 7 -19.22 23.85 -0.59
C HIS A 7 -18.55 24.05 -1.96
N GLN A 8 -17.80 25.14 -2.09
CA GLN A 8 -17.01 25.41 -3.27
C GLN A 8 -15.82 24.41 -3.33
N LEU A 9 -15.81 23.56 -4.36
CA LEU A 9 -14.77 22.54 -4.52
C LEU A 9 -13.43 23.13 -4.95
N TRP A 10 -13.48 24.20 -5.75
CA TRP A 10 -12.31 24.84 -6.30
C TRP A 10 -12.61 26.29 -6.68
N ALA A 11 -11.66 27.19 -6.42
CA ALA A 11 -11.59 28.55 -6.95
C ALA A 11 -10.13 28.92 -7.15
N ASP A 12 -9.82 29.49 -8.30
CA ASP A 12 -8.50 30.04 -8.57
C ASP A 12 -8.66 31.34 -9.36
N ARG A 13 -7.64 32.22 -9.31
CA ARG A 13 -7.61 33.49 -10.02
C ARG A 13 -6.44 33.47 -10.99
N PHE A 14 -6.72 33.78 -12.24
CA PHE A 14 -5.76 33.84 -13.33
C PHE A 14 -5.57 35.29 -13.76
N ASP A 15 -4.51 35.92 -13.30
CA ASP A 15 -4.13 37.29 -13.69
C ASP A 15 -3.09 37.19 -14.82
N ARG A 16 -3.52 36.93 -16.06
CA ARG A 16 -2.65 36.90 -17.25
C ARG A 16 -3.27 37.73 -18.38
N LYS A 17 -2.43 38.30 -19.25
CA LYS A 17 -2.85 38.96 -20.48
C LYS A 17 -3.48 37.97 -21.44
N ILE A 18 -4.55 38.37 -22.13
CA ILE A 18 -5.43 37.54 -22.98
C ILE A 18 -4.73 37.04 -24.28
N ASP A 19 -3.46 37.34 -24.49
CA ASP A 19 -2.75 37.05 -25.74
C ASP A 19 -2.56 35.54 -26.04
N ASP A 20 -2.88 34.67 -25.08
CA ASP A 20 -2.83 33.21 -25.27
C ASP A 20 -3.96 32.45 -24.53
N ILE A 21 -5.17 32.68 -25.00
CA ILE A 21 -6.40 32.12 -24.39
C ILE A 21 -6.39 30.58 -24.38
N PHE A 22 -5.73 29.95 -25.35
CA PHE A 22 -5.63 28.48 -25.43
C PHE A 22 -4.68 27.90 -24.37
N VAL A 23 -3.55 28.56 -24.13
CA VAL A 23 -2.61 28.18 -23.05
C VAL A 23 -3.26 28.37 -21.69
N LEU A 24 -4.05 29.48 -21.52
CA LEU A 24 -4.80 29.69 -20.29
C LEU A 24 -5.91 28.65 -20.10
N GLN A 25 -6.60 28.27 -21.16
CA GLN A 25 -7.63 27.22 -21.12
C GLN A 25 -7.03 25.87 -20.76
N ASP A 26 -5.90 25.50 -21.34
CA ASP A 26 -5.18 24.27 -21.01
C ASP A 26 -4.71 24.28 -19.56
N ASP A 27 -4.18 25.39 -19.06
CA ASP A 27 -3.71 25.54 -17.67
C ASP A 27 -4.88 25.41 -16.67
N ILE A 28 -6.04 25.98 -16.98
CA ILE A 28 -7.27 25.85 -16.19
C ILE A 28 -7.76 24.42 -16.17
N ILE A 29 -7.85 23.76 -17.33
CA ILE A 29 -8.27 22.36 -17.44
C ILE A 29 -7.32 21.46 -16.66
N ARG A 30 -6.01 21.66 -16.79
CA ARG A 30 -4.98 20.93 -16.06
C ARG A 30 -5.14 21.04 -14.56
N ARG A 31 -5.32 22.26 -14.04
CA ARG A 31 -5.53 22.51 -12.59
C ARG A 31 -6.83 21.92 -12.08
N ILE A 32 -7.92 22.02 -12.84
CA ILE A 32 -9.21 21.40 -12.49
C ILE A 32 -9.06 19.88 -12.44
N LEU A 33 -8.43 19.26 -13.42
CA LEU A 33 -8.22 17.79 -13.45
C LEU A 33 -7.36 17.34 -12.26
N VAL A 34 -6.26 18.05 -11.96
CA VAL A 34 -5.41 17.75 -10.81
C VAL A 34 -6.20 17.88 -9.50
N GLU A 35 -6.94 18.98 -9.31
CA GLU A 35 -7.70 19.21 -8.07
C GLU A 35 -8.85 18.21 -7.89
N LEU A 36 -9.58 17.89 -8.97
CA LEU A 36 -10.63 16.85 -8.94
C LEU A 36 -10.05 15.49 -8.65
N GLN A 37 -8.95 15.12 -9.29
CA GLN A 37 -8.27 13.85 -9.06
C GLN A 37 -7.74 13.75 -7.63
N VAL A 38 -7.16 14.83 -7.09
CA VAL A 38 -6.69 14.92 -5.70
C VAL A 38 -7.83 14.64 -4.71
N ARG A 39 -9.01 15.23 -4.93
CA ARG A 39 -10.17 15.05 -4.05
C ARG A 39 -10.82 13.67 -4.20
N LEU A 40 -10.86 13.13 -5.41
CA LEU A 40 -11.51 11.85 -5.71
C LEU A 40 -10.65 10.64 -5.35
N THR A 41 -9.32 10.75 -5.39
CA THR A 41 -8.43 9.58 -5.34
C THR A 41 -7.55 9.44 -4.11
N GLY A 42 -7.27 10.49 -3.37
CA GLY A 42 -6.27 10.30 -2.33
C GLY A 42 -5.99 11.42 -1.34
N GLY A 43 -6.76 12.48 -1.33
CA GLY A 43 -6.61 13.54 -0.33
C GLY A 43 -5.18 14.12 -0.31
N GLU A 44 -4.54 14.12 0.87
CA GLU A 44 -3.22 14.70 1.05
C GLU A 44 -2.12 14.00 0.25
N HIS A 45 -2.20 12.68 0.08
CA HIS A 45 -1.23 11.93 -0.72
C HIS A 45 -1.16 12.44 -2.17
N ALA A 46 -2.30 12.58 -2.84
CA ALA A 46 -2.35 13.06 -4.21
C ALA A 46 -1.90 14.54 -4.29
N ARG A 47 -2.22 15.36 -3.29
CA ARG A 47 -1.81 16.76 -3.20
C ARG A 47 -0.30 16.91 -2.99
N ILE A 48 0.33 16.08 -2.16
CA ILE A 48 1.78 16.07 -2.00
C ILE A 48 2.44 15.60 -3.30
N ALA A 49 1.91 14.58 -3.95
CA ALA A 49 2.42 14.08 -5.22
C ALA A 49 2.36 15.13 -6.34
N SER A 50 1.26 15.88 -6.46
CA SER A 50 1.08 16.88 -7.51
C SER A 50 1.87 18.18 -7.31
N ARG A 51 2.21 18.55 -6.07
CA ARG A 51 2.86 19.83 -5.76
C ARG A 51 4.29 19.98 -6.31
N LYS A 52 4.98 18.88 -6.60
CA LYS A 52 6.40 18.87 -6.98
C LYS A 52 6.64 18.63 -8.47
N THR A 53 5.59 18.47 -9.28
CA THR A 53 5.70 18.48 -10.74
C THR A 53 4.74 19.48 -11.37
N GLN A 54 5.22 20.18 -12.39
CA GLN A 54 4.37 21.01 -13.26
C GLN A 54 4.09 20.29 -14.60
N ASN A 55 4.64 19.09 -14.78
CA ASN A 55 4.46 18.29 -15.99
C ASN A 55 3.24 17.36 -15.82
N LEU A 56 2.12 17.75 -16.44
CA LEU A 56 0.88 16.97 -16.36
C LEU A 56 1.03 15.59 -16.97
N ASP A 57 1.77 15.44 -18.06
CA ASP A 57 1.96 14.15 -18.72
C ASP A 57 2.69 13.18 -17.78
N ALA A 58 3.74 13.67 -17.10
CA ALA A 58 4.45 12.89 -16.08
C ALA A 58 3.52 12.48 -14.94
N TRP A 59 2.65 13.38 -14.48
CA TRP A 59 1.68 13.10 -13.43
C TRP A 59 0.63 12.08 -13.85
N LEU A 60 0.07 12.19 -15.07
CA LEU A 60 -0.90 11.23 -15.60
C LEU A 60 -0.29 9.84 -15.74
N LEU A 61 0.95 9.74 -16.24
CA LEU A 61 1.69 8.48 -16.34
C LEU A 61 1.93 7.87 -14.96
N LEU A 62 2.27 8.67 -13.93
CA LEU A 62 2.40 8.18 -12.56
C LEU A 62 1.09 7.59 -12.05
N VAL A 63 -0.04 8.28 -12.22
CA VAL A 63 -1.36 7.82 -11.77
C VAL A 63 -1.76 6.53 -12.47
N GLN A 64 -1.56 6.44 -13.77
CA GLN A 64 -1.81 5.21 -14.53
C GLN A 64 -0.90 4.07 -14.06
N GLY A 65 0.38 4.35 -13.80
CA GLY A 65 1.32 3.38 -13.25
C GLY A 65 0.88 2.84 -11.89
N ILE A 66 0.38 3.70 -11.02
CA ILE A 66 -0.17 3.30 -9.72
C ILE A 66 -1.40 2.38 -9.91
N GLN A 67 -2.32 2.73 -10.83
CA GLN A 67 -3.52 1.92 -11.11
C GLN A 67 -3.15 0.54 -11.65
N GLU A 68 -2.21 0.46 -12.59
CA GLU A 68 -1.72 -0.82 -13.11
C GLU A 68 -1.04 -1.67 -12.04
N GLY A 69 -0.17 -1.05 -11.22
CA GLY A 69 0.52 -1.76 -10.13
C GLY A 69 -0.41 -2.32 -9.07
N PHE A 70 -1.53 -1.66 -8.77
CA PHE A 70 -2.52 -2.15 -7.80
C PHE A 70 -3.34 -3.36 -8.28
N LYS A 71 -3.20 -3.81 -9.53
CA LYS A 71 -3.71 -5.11 -9.96
C LYS A 71 -2.94 -6.26 -9.30
N LEU A 72 -1.73 -6.02 -8.84
CA LEU A 72 -0.85 -6.96 -8.13
C LEU A 72 -0.59 -8.26 -8.90
N ASP A 73 -0.67 -8.22 -10.22
CA ASP A 73 -0.32 -9.31 -11.13
C ASP A 73 0.94 -8.95 -11.95
N ARG A 74 1.54 -9.95 -12.58
CA ARG A 74 2.80 -9.79 -13.34
C ARG A 74 2.65 -8.77 -14.48
N GLN A 75 1.51 -8.79 -15.19
CA GLN A 75 1.27 -7.90 -16.32
C GLN A 75 1.10 -6.45 -15.85
N GLY A 76 0.32 -6.24 -14.78
CA GLY A 76 0.12 -4.93 -14.16
C GLY A 76 1.43 -4.33 -13.64
N MET A 77 2.28 -5.13 -12.98
CA MET A 77 3.60 -4.65 -12.52
C MET A 77 4.52 -4.26 -13.66
N THR A 78 4.55 -5.05 -14.73
CA THR A 78 5.34 -4.71 -15.92
C THR A 78 4.86 -3.40 -16.56
N ARG A 79 3.54 -3.21 -16.70
CA ARG A 79 2.97 -1.96 -17.22
C ARG A 79 3.23 -0.78 -16.30
N ALA A 80 3.07 -0.97 -14.99
CA ALA A 80 3.36 0.05 -13.99
C ALA A 80 4.81 0.54 -14.10
N ARG A 81 5.77 -0.38 -14.23
CA ARG A 81 7.19 -0.04 -14.40
C ARG A 81 7.44 0.79 -15.66
N GLN A 82 6.82 0.42 -16.80
CA GLN A 82 6.93 1.18 -18.05
C GLN A 82 6.37 2.60 -17.90
N LEU A 83 5.22 2.74 -17.25
CA LEU A 83 4.57 4.03 -17.01
C LEU A 83 5.38 4.92 -16.06
N PHE A 84 5.93 4.35 -14.98
CA PHE A 84 6.80 5.09 -14.07
C PHE A 84 8.11 5.52 -14.74
N GLN A 85 8.67 4.67 -15.61
CA GLN A 85 9.84 5.04 -16.40
C GLN A 85 9.54 6.21 -17.33
N ALA A 86 8.43 6.15 -18.08
CA ALA A 86 8.00 7.24 -18.94
C ALA A 86 7.70 8.53 -18.18
N ALA A 87 7.12 8.42 -16.97
CA ALA A 87 6.91 9.57 -16.09
C ALA A 87 8.23 10.22 -15.66
N HIS A 88 9.24 9.42 -15.31
CA HIS A 88 10.57 9.93 -14.95
C HIS A 88 11.28 10.60 -16.14
N GLU A 89 11.14 10.05 -17.35
CA GLU A 89 11.69 10.65 -18.58
C GLU A 89 11.06 12.00 -18.90
N LYS A 90 9.74 12.18 -18.61
CA LYS A 90 9.02 13.45 -18.80
C LYS A 90 9.41 14.50 -17.77
N ASP A 91 9.75 14.11 -16.54
CA ASP A 91 10.18 15.00 -15.47
C ASP A 91 11.26 14.32 -14.60
N PRO A 92 12.53 14.39 -15.01
CA PRO A 92 13.63 13.72 -14.30
C PRO A 92 13.90 14.24 -12.87
N ASN A 93 13.45 15.46 -12.56
CA ASN A 93 13.60 16.07 -11.23
C ASN A 93 12.49 15.67 -10.27
N TRP A 94 11.42 15.08 -10.77
CA TRP A 94 10.31 14.63 -9.95
C TRP A 94 10.56 13.20 -9.44
N VAL A 95 10.71 13.05 -8.14
CA VAL A 95 11.16 11.78 -7.52
C VAL A 95 10.07 10.72 -7.35
N ARG A 96 8.80 11.08 -7.50
CA ARG A 96 7.69 10.14 -7.32
C ARG A 96 7.73 8.93 -8.27
N PRO A 97 8.08 9.09 -9.55
CA PRO A 97 8.29 7.96 -10.44
C PRO A 97 9.40 7.01 -9.98
N LEU A 98 10.48 7.53 -9.37
CA LEU A 98 11.55 6.69 -8.81
C LEU A 98 11.04 5.79 -7.68
N GLY A 99 10.16 6.32 -6.81
CA GLY A 99 9.48 5.52 -5.79
C GLY A 99 8.61 4.42 -6.40
N GLY A 100 7.86 4.74 -7.45
CA GLY A 100 7.07 3.75 -8.21
C GLY A 100 7.93 2.66 -8.83
N LEU A 101 9.05 3.02 -9.47
CA LEU A 101 10.03 2.07 -10.02
C LEU A 101 10.63 1.19 -8.92
N SER A 102 11.09 1.78 -7.82
CA SER A 102 11.61 1.06 -6.66
C SER A 102 10.59 0.02 -6.15
N TRP A 103 9.32 0.41 -6.03
CA TRP A 103 8.26 -0.48 -5.61
C TRP A 103 8.05 -1.66 -6.57
N THR A 104 8.03 -1.44 -7.90
CA THR A 104 7.85 -2.53 -8.88
C THR A 104 8.99 -3.51 -8.86
N TYR A 105 10.25 -3.04 -8.82
CA TYR A 105 11.42 -3.91 -8.71
C TYR A 105 11.40 -4.74 -7.42
N TRP A 106 11.10 -4.12 -6.28
CA TRP A 106 10.97 -4.81 -5.01
C TRP A 106 9.88 -5.89 -5.04
N TYR A 107 8.69 -5.54 -5.58
CA TYR A 107 7.54 -6.44 -5.59
C TYR A 107 7.80 -7.70 -6.43
N GLU A 108 8.30 -7.52 -7.63
CA GLU A 108 8.60 -8.63 -8.54
C GLU A 108 9.77 -9.50 -8.03
N ALA A 109 10.82 -8.89 -7.45
CA ALA A 109 11.90 -9.63 -6.81
C ALA A 109 11.39 -10.49 -5.65
N ARG A 110 10.53 -9.93 -4.81
CA ARG A 110 9.96 -10.63 -3.65
C ARG A 110 9.06 -11.80 -4.03
N LEU A 111 8.33 -11.70 -5.13
CA LEU A 111 7.46 -12.77 -5.62
C LEU A 111 8.18 -13.79 -6.51
N GLY A 112 9.48 -13.64 -6.74
CA GLY A 112 10.25 -14.51 -7.64
C GLY A 112 9.83 -14.36 -9.11
N TRP A 113 9.32 -13.19 -9.49
CA TRP A 113 8.96 -12.89 -10.88
C TRP A 113 10.13 -12.30 -11.67
N ALA A 114 11.13 -11.78 -10.98
CA ALA A 114 12.38 -11.28 -11.55
C ALA A 114 13.27 -12.43 -12.02
N GLU A 115 14.03 -12.22 -13.10
CA GLU A 115 15.05 -13.16 -13.56
C GLU A 115 16.18 -13.28 -12.52
N ASP A 116 16.64 -12.14 -11.99
CA ASP A 116 17.56 -12.05 -10.87
C ASP A 116 16.94 -11.18 -9.75
N SER A 117 16.44 -11.85 -8.71
CA SER A 117 15.82 -11.16 -7.57
C SER A 117 16.81 -10.31 -6.78
N ASN A 118 18.09 -10.67 -6.72
CA ASN A 118 19.11 -9.89 -6.01
C ASN A 118 19.43 -8.60 -6.77
N GLU A 119 19.60 -8.69 -8.08
CA GLU A 119 19.80 -7.51 -8.92
C GLU A 119 18.62 -6.54 -8.84
N TRP A 120 17.39 -7.06 -8.87
CA TRP A 120 16.20 -6.22 -8.80
C TRP A 120 16.04 -5.59 -7.43
N MET A 121 16.37 -6.28 -6.37
CA MET A 121 16.37 -5.72 -5.03
C MET A 121 17.41 -4.59 -4.90
N ARG A 122 18.60 -4.75 -5.51
CA ARG A 122 19.64 -3.71 -5.58
C ARG A 122 19.16 -2.49 -6.37
N LYS A 123 18.54 -2.70 -7.55
CA LYS A 123 17.94 -1.60 -8.35
C LYS A 123 16.86 -0.84 -7.56
N SER A 124 16.02 -1.58 -6.82
CA SER A 124 15.02 -0.97 -5.96
C SER A 124 15.65 -0.06 -4.91
N HIS A 125 16.73 -0.52 -4.28
CA HIS A 125 17.45 0.25 -3.26
C HIS A 125 18.09 1.53 -3.84
N GLU A 126 18.81 1.40 -4.96
CA GLU A 126 19.45 2.52 -5.66
C GLU A 126 18.44 3.62 -6.05
N LEU A 127 17.26 3.22 -6.53
CA LEU A 127 16.19 4.16 -6.88
C LEU A 127 15.61 4.87 -5.65
N ALA A 128 15.48 4.16 -4.54
CA ALA A 128 15.00 4.74 -3.28
C ALA A 128 16.01 5.74 -2.70
N GLU A 129 17.31 5.41 -2.72
CA GLU A 129 18.39 6.32 -2.30
C GLU A 129 18.50 7.55 -3.23
N LYS A 130 18.38 7.33 -4.54
CA LYS A 130 18.33 8.43 -5.51
C LYS A 130 17.16 9.38 -5.22
N ALA A 131 15.98 8.84 -4.88
CA ALA A 131 14.82 9.66 -4.50
C ALA A 131 15.08 10.50 -3.25
N VAL A 132 15.72 9.93 -2.20
CA VAL A 132 16.10 10.68 -1.00
C VAL A 132 17.14 11.75 -1.30
N THR A 133 18.13 11.45 -2.14
CA THR A 133 19.20 12.40 -2.50
C THR A 133 18.66 13.58 -3.28
N LEU A 134 17.77 13.34 -4.25
CA LEU A 134 17.19 14.39 -5.09
C LEU A 134 16.13 15.24 -4.37
N ALA A 135 15.35 14.63 -3.45
CA ALA A 135 14.30 15.32 -2.72
C ALA A 135 14.21 14.79 -1.27
N PRO A 136 15.10 15.24 -0.37
CA PRO A 136 15.13 14.78 1.03
C PRO A 136 13.89 15.21 1.83
N ASP A 137 13.09 16.13 1.31
CA ASP A 137 11.81 16.60 1.85
C ASP A 137 10.59 15.88 1.24
N ASP A 138 10.77 14.93 0.31
CA ASP A 138 9.70 14.08 -0.18
C ASP A 138 9.68 12.73 0.58
N PRO A 139 8.51 12.31 1.12
CA PRO A 139 8.43 11.08 1.91
C PRO A 139 8.68 9.79 1.09
N ILE A 140 8.60 9.84 -0.25
CA ILE A 140 8.56 8.62 -1.09
C ILE A 140 9.83 7.78 -0.97
N GLY A 141 11.01 8.41 -0.99
CA GLY A 141 12.29 7.70 -0.85
C GLY A 141 12.39 6.97 0.49
N TYR A 142 12.03 7.64 1.58
CA TYR A 142 12.01 7.03 2.92
C TYR A 142 10.95 5.92 3.05
N GLN A 143 9.82 6.05 2.38
CA GLN A 143 8.83 4.96 2.33
C GLN A 143 9.42 3.71 1.67
N MET A 144 10.14 3.86 0.56
CA MET A 144 10.76 2.74 -0.13
C MET A 144 11.91 2.14 0.68
N LEU A 145 12.79 2.95 1.26
CA LEU A 145 13.86 2.47 2.15
C LEU A 145 13.31 1.72 3.35
N GLY A 146 12.22 2.19 3.97
CA GLY A 146 11.56 1.49 5.06
C GLY A 146 10.94 0.14 4.66
N MET A 147 10.45 0.03 3.43
CA MET A 147 9.96 -1.23 2.88
C MET A 147 11.10 -2.22 2.63
N LEU A 148 12.22 -1.75 2.09
CA LEU A 148 13.41 -2.55 1.83
C LEU A 148 14.06 -3.04 3.13
N ALA A 149 14.21 -2.17 4.13
CA ALA A 149 14.72 -2.53 5.45
C ALA A 149 13.85 -3.62 6.12
N LEU A 150 12.52 -3.50 6.03
CA LEU A 150 11.61 -4.56 6.51
C LEU A 150 11.85 -5.90 5.78
N SER A 151 12.09 -5.86 4.47
CA SER A 151 12.35 -7.08 3.68
C SER A 151 13.65 -7.77 4.08
N SER A 152 14.64 -6.98 4.52
CA SER A 152 15.91 -7.47 5.08
C SER A 152 15.79 -7.82 6.57
N ARG A 153 14.59 -7.74 7.17
CA ARG A 153 14.31 -7.95 8.61
C ARG A 153 15.03 -6.97 9.54
N ASP A 154 15.48 -5.84 9.04
CA ASP A 154 15.97 -4.72 9.84
C ASP A 154 14.78 -3.87 10.29
N TYR A 155 14.13 -4.32 11.35
CA TYR A 155 12.89 -3.70 11.85
C TYR A 155 13.11 -2.31 12.44
N GLU A 156 14.25 -2.08 13.01
CA GLU A 156 14.61 -0.79 13.66
C GLU A 156 14.82 0.27 12.58
N GLN A 157 15.61 -0.05 11.56
CA GLN A 157 15.81 0.85 10.43
C GLN A 157 14.53 1.06 9.63
N ALA A 158 13.70 0.01 9.48
CA ALA A 158 12.40 0.12 8.82
C ALA A 158 11.47 1.11 9.54
N ILE A 159 11.40 1.06 10.87
CA ILE A 159 10.64 2.02 11.69
C ILE A 159 11.21 3.42 11.50
N ALA A 160 12.53 3.60 11.64
CA ALA A 160 13.19 4.91 11.54
C ALA A 160 12.91 5.60 10.19
N TYR A 161 13.01 4.88 9.07
CA TYR A 161 12.67 5.42 7.75
C TYR A 161 11.18 5.78 7.63
N ARG A 162 10.28 4.93 8.16
CA ARG A 162 8.84 5.18 8.13
C ARG A 162 8.44 6.38 9.00
N GLU A 163 9.06 6.56 10.15
CA GLU A 163 8.86 7.73 11.01
C GLU A 163 9.39 9.01 10.32
N LYS A 164 10.53 8.93 9.62
CA LYS A 164 11.01 10.05 8.82
C LYS A 164 10.01 10.43 7.72
N ALA A 165 9.43 9.44 7.03
CA ALA A 165 8.37 9.70 6.06
C ALA A 165 7.11 10.31 6.71
N LEU A 166 6.73 9.86 7.91
CA LEU A 166 5.58 10.40 8.66
C LEU A 166 5.80 11.86 9.07
N ASN A 167 7.01 12.22 9.49
CA ASN A 167 7.34 13.61 9.82
C ASN A 167 7.22 14.54 8.61
N LEU A 168 7.50 14.05 7.40
CA LEU A 168 7.34 14.80 6.15
C LEU A 168 5.89 14.87 5.65
N ALA A 169 5.08 13.86 5.98
CA ALA A 169 3.69 13.75 5.52
C ALA A 169 2.79 13.12 6.60
N PRO A 170 2.45 13.84 7.68
CA PRO A 170 1.81 13.30 8.88
C PRO A 170 0.35 12.84 8.68
N ASN A 171 -0.30 13.26 7.59
CA ASN A 171 -1.68 12.92 7.26
C ASN A 171 -1.80 12.14 5.95
N ASP A 172 -0.68 11.69 5.37
CA ASP A 172 -0.69 10.80 4.22
C ASP A 172 -1.03 9.37 4.66
N TYR A 173 -2.16 8.84 4.17
CA TYR A 173 -2.65 7.52 4.56
C TYR A 173 -1.71 6.38 4.15
N LEU A 174 -0.94 6.51 3.04
CA LEU A 174 0.03 5.51 2.61
C LEU A 174 1.26 5.49 3.52
N VAL A 175 1.68 6.65 4.00
CA VAL A 175 2.76 6.74 4.99
C VAL A 175 2.34 6.08 6.29
N LEU A 176 1.12 6.38 6.77
CA LEU A 176 0.56 5.78 7.97
C LEU A 176 0.32 4.28 7.81
N LEU A 177 -0.19 3.83 6.65
CA LEU A 177 -0.34 2.40 6.32
C LEU A 177 1.02 1.68 6.39
N GLY A 178 2.05 2.30 5.77
CA GLY A 178 3.40 1.75 5.78
C GLY A 178 3.99 1.65 7.18
N LEU A 179 3.89 2.71 7.99
CA LEU A 179 4.39 2.70 9.37
C LEU A 179 3.63 1.69 10.23
N GLY A 180 2.28 1.70 10.19
CA GLY A 180 1.47 0.76 10.95
C GLY A 180 1.79 -0.69 10.61
N SER A 181 2.02 -0.98 9.31
CA SER A 181 2.41 -2.32 8.85
C SER A 181 3.78 -2.75 9.34
N VAL A 182 4.75 -1.84 9.43
CA VAL A 182 6.07 -2.14 9.99
C VAL A 182 5.97 -2.35 11.50
N LEU A 183 5.23 -1.50 12.22
CA LEU A 183 5.12 -1.56 13.66
C LEU A 183 4.59 -2.91 14.15
N TYR A 184 3.47 -3.42 13.62
CA TYR A 184 2.94 -4.69 14.10
C TYR A 184 3.87 -5.87 13.76
N LYS A 185 4.55 -5.84 12.61
CA LYS A 185 5.53 -6.86 12.23
C LYS A 185 6.79 -6.82 13.09
N ALA A 186 7.16 -5.64 13.58
CA ALA A 186 8.30 -5.42 14.48
C ALA A 186 8.00 -5.73 15.96
N GLY A 187 6.85 -6.36 16.27
CA GLY A 187 6.47 -6.70 17.65
C GLY A 187 5.82 -5.54 18.43
N LYS A 188 5.31 -4.52 17.73
CA LYS A 188 4.57 -3.39 18.32
C LYS A 188 3.13 -3.33 17.78
N PRO A 189 2.32 -4.41 17.95
CA PRO A 189 1.03 -4.53 17.25
C PRO A 189 0.01 -3.46 17.67
N GLU A 190 -0.04 -3.06 18.94
CA GLU A 190 -0.97 -2.04 19.41
C GLU A 190 -0.69 -0.67 18.78
N GLN A 191 0.57 -0.30 18.65
CA GLN A 191 0.97 0.93 17.96
C GLN A 191 0.64 0.83 16.46
N GLY A 192 0.84 -0.34 15.86
CA GLY A 192 0.46 -0.63 14.48
C GLY A 192 -1.03 -0.43 14.24
N ILE A 193 -1.89 -1.03 15.07
CA ILE A 193 -3.36 -0.91 14.99
C ILE A 193 -3.79 0.56 15.13
N SER A 194 -3.25 1.29 16.12
CA SER A 194 -3.57 2.70 16.32
C SER A 194 -3.21 3.55 15.10
N THR A 195 -2.03 3.33 14.52
CA THR A 195 -1.55 4.04 13.33
C THR A 195 -2.41 3.74 12.10
N LEU A 196 -2.77 2.47 11.88
CA LEU A 196 -3.64 2.03 10.78
C LEU A 196 -5.06 2.59 10.92
N ARG A 197 -5.61 2.65 12.13
CA ARG A 197 -6.91 3.29 12.40
C ARG A 197 -6.87 4.80 12.12
N LYS A 198 -5.74 5.48 12.40
CA LYS A 198 -5.55 6.89 11.99
C LYS A 198 -5.60 7.02 10.47
N ALA A 199 -4.91 6.14 9.73
CA ALA A 199 -4.96 6.12 8.27
C ALA A 199 -6.38 5.94 7.73
N LEU A 200 -7.17 5.04 8.33
CA LEU A 200 -8.56 4.78 7.95
C LEU A 200 -9.46 6.01 8.15
N ARG A 201 -9.30 6.73 9.27
CA ARG A 201 -10.06 7.96 9.51
C ARG A 201 -9.74 9.06 8.51
N LEU A 202 -8.47 9.17 8.10
CA LEU A 202 -8.03 10.18 7.13
C LEU A 202 -8.46 9.87 5.70
N ASN A 203 -8.60 8.60 5.35
CA ASN A 203 -8.98 8.19 3.99
C ASN A 203 -9.95 6.98 4.01
N PRO A 204 -11.24 7.20 4.31
CA PRO A 204 -12.23 6.13 4.29
C PRO A 204 -12.42 5.47 2.92
N SER A 205 -12.07 6.16 1.81
CA SER A 205 -12.17 5.60 0.45
C SER A 205 -11.21 4.43 0.21
N LYS A 206 -10.13 4.32 0.99
CA LYS A 206 -9.16 3.22 0.96
C LYS A 206 -9.40 2.17 2.04
N MET A 207 -10.63 2.11 2.55
CA MET A 207 -11.05 1.28 3.68
C MET A 207 -10.59 -0.19 3.54
N ILE A 208 -10.76 -0.81 2.39
CA ILE A 208 -10.51 -2.25 2.23
C ILE A 208 -9.06 -2.64 2.56
N ALA A 209 -8.09 -1.97 1.92
CA ALA A 209 -6.67 -2.27 2.16
C ALA A 209 -6.26 -1.98 3.62
N LEU A 210 -6.87 -0.97 4.24
CA LEU A 210 -6.64 -0.63 5.63
C LEU A 210 -7.27 -1.65 6.58
N LEU A 211 -8.49 -2.14 6.28
CA LEU A 211 -9.15 -3.21 7.05
C LEU A 211 -8.31 -4.50 7.04
N TRP A 212 -7.73 -4.89 5.89
CA TRP A 212 -6.82 -6.05 5.84
C TRP A 212 -5.62 -5.88 6.77
N SER A 213 -4.99 -4.71 6.73
CA SER A 213 -3.82 -4.44 7.56
C SER A 213 -4.17 -4.36 9.05
N ILE A 214 -5.35 -3.82 9.39
CA ILE A 214 -5.84 -3.76 10.77
C ILE A 214 -6.15 -5.19 11.28
N ALA A 215 -6.87 -6.00 10.51
CA ALA A 215 -7.21 -7.36 10.87
C ALA A 215 -5.96 -8.22 11.11
N ASP A 216 -4.98 -8.10 10.22
CA ASP A 216 -3.70 -8.79 10.36
C ASP A 216 -2.93 -8.35 11.62
N ALA A 217 -2.88 -7.06 11.90
CA ALA A 217 -2.27 -6.54 13.12
C ALA A 217 -3.02 -6.99 14.39
N GLN A 218 -4.36 -7.09 14.32
CA GLN A 218 -5.20 -7.61 15.42
C GLN A 218 -4.92 -9.11 15.68
N LEU A 219 -4.74 -9.92 14.64
CA LEU A 219 -4.34 -11.33 14.77
C LEU A 219 -2.98 -11.46 15.47
N VAL A 220 -2.00 -10.65 15.07
CA VAL A 220 -0.68 -10.64 15.72
C VAL A 220 -0.78 -10.19 17.17
N ALA A 221 -1.66 -9.23 17.47
CA ALA A 221 -1.92 -8.75 18.83
C ALA A 221 -2.72 -9.75 19.70
N GLY A 222 -3.22 -10.86 19.13
CA GLY A 222 -4.12 -11.78 19.85
C GLY A 222 -5.54 -11.25 20.06
N ARG A 223 -5.93 -10.17 19.37
CA ARG A 223 -7.26 -9.54 19.45
C ARG A 223 -8.23 -10.20 18.46
N TYR A 224 -8.50 -11.49 18.68
CA TYR A 224 -9.15 -12.35 17.70
C TYR A 224 -10.60 -11.96 17.38
N GLU A 225 -11.39 -11.59 18.38
CA GLU A 225 -12.78 -11.16 18.15
C GLU A 225 -12.86 -9.87 17.34
N GLU A 226 -11.93 -8.92 17.56
CA GLU A 226 -11.86 -7.72 16.75
C GLU A 226 -11.37 -8.04 15.32
N ALA A 227 -10.45 -9.01 15.17
CA ALA A 227 -10.02 -9.47 13.87
C ALA A 227 -11.16 -10.10 13.08
N ILE A 228 -12.06 -10.88 13.74
CA ILE A 228 -13.28 -11.42 13.13
C ILE A 228 -14.17 -10.26 12.62
N GLN A 229 -14.46 -9.28 13.46
CA GLN A 229 -15.32 -8.14 13.06
C GLN A 229 -14.74 -7.37 11.87
N THR A 230 -13.45 -7.01 11.95
CA THR A 230 -12.76 -6.26 10.91
C THR A 230 -12.68 -7.04 9.58
N SER A 231 -12.38 -8.36 9.66
CA SER A 231 -12.29 -9.20 8.46
C SER A 231 -13.65 -9.49 7.85
N SER A 232 -14.72 -9.66 8.67
CA SER A 232 -16.08 -9.84 8.17
C SER A 232 -16.58 -8.60 7.42
N GLU A 233 -16.26 -7.40 7.90
CA GLU A 233 -16.54 -6.17 7.18
C GLU A 233 -15.79 -6.13 5.83
N ALA A 234 -14.52 -6.51 5.81
CA ALA A 234 -13.74 -6.57 4.57
C ALA A 234 -14.28 -7.61 3.59
N ALA A 235 -14.66 -8.81 4.06
CA ALA A 235 -15.25 -9.88 3.26
C ALA A 235 -16.59 -9.48 2.64
N SER A 236 -17.46 -8.78 3.41
CA SER A 236 -18.75 -8.31 2.88
C SER A 236 -18.61 -7.33 1.73
N ARG A 237 -17.52 -6.57 1.68
CA ARG A 237 -17.23 -5.58 0.63
C ARG A 237 -16.48 -6.16 -0.56
N GLN A 238 -15.65 -7.17 -0.33
CA GLN A 238 -14.86 -7.88 -1.35
C GLN A 238 -14.85 -9.39 -1.08
N PRO A 239 -15.94 -10.09 -1.37
CA PRO A 239 -16.09 -11.52 -1.07
C PRO A 239 -15.11 -12.40 -1.87
N ASN A 240 -14.62 -11.93 -3.03
CA ASN A 240 -13.67 -12.67 -3.87
C ASN A 240 -12.19 -12.36 -3.56
N SER A 241 -11.92 -11.68 -2.45
CA SER A 241 -10.55 -11.43 -1.99
C SER A 241 -10.10 -12.52 -1.01
N MET A 242 -8.93 -13.09 -1.22
CA MET A 242 -8.39 -14.12 -0.34
C MET A 242 -8.04 -13.61 1.07
N TYR A 243 -7.69 -12.33 1.21
CA TYR A 243 -7.16 -11.79 2.47
C TYR A 243 -8.13 -11.87 3.66
N PRO A 244 -9.40 -11.41 3.56
CA PRO A 244 -10.34 -11.53 4.67
C PRO A 244 -10.55 -12.97 5.11
N HIS A 245 -10.61 -13.92 4.17
CA HIS A 245 -10.82 -15.34 4.47
C HIS A 245 -9.63 -15.98 5.20
N ILE A 246 -8.39 -15.58 4.88
CA ILE A 246 -7.19 -15.98 5.64
C ILE A 246 -7.31 -15.50 7.09
N PHE A 247 -7.68 -14.23 7.29
CA PHE A 247 -7.76 -13.64 8.62
C PHE A 247 -8.91 -14.23 9.43
N LEU A 248 -10.08 -14.46 8.82
CA LEU A 248 -11.22 -15.13 9.45
C LEU A 248 -10.90 -16.57 9.84
N ALA A 249 -10.28 -17.35 8.94
CA ALA A 249 -9.88 -18.72 9.24
C ALA A 249 -8.95 -18.81 10.46
N ALA A 250 -7.95 -17.91 10.53
CA ALA A 250 -7.05 -17.85 11.68
C ALA A 250 -7.76 -17.39 12.95
N ALA A 251 -8.58 -16.34 12.88
CA ALA A 251 -9.25 -15.76 14.03
C ALA A 251 -10.31 -16.69 14.61
N TYR A 252 -11.15 -17.33 13.78
CA TYR A 252 -12.11 -18.34 14.23
C TYR A 252 -11.44 -19.56 14.87
N SER A 253 -10.32 -20.02 14.31
CA SER A 253 -9.52 -21.10 14.92
C SER A 253 -9.00 -20.71 16.30
N ALA A 254 -8.60 -19.46 16.49
CA ALA A 254 -8.06 -18.97 17.77
C ALA A 254 -9.11 -18.94 18.89
N VAL A 255 -10.37 -18.68 18.55
CA VAL A 255 -11.50 -18.65 19.51
C VAL A 255 -12.28 -19.96 19.58
N GLY A 256 -11.78 -21.04 18.95
CA GLY A 256 -12.37 -22.38 19.01
C GLY A 256 -13.59 -22.61 18.10
N ARG A 257 -13.88 -21.67 17.19
CA ARG A 257 -15.00 -21.75 16.22
C ARG A 257 -14.54 -22.48 14.96
N PHE A 258 -14.24 -23.77 15.08
CA PHE A 258 -13.56 -24.56 14.04
C PHE A 258 -14.39 -24.78 12.78
N GLU A 259 -15.72 -24.85 12.88
CA GLU A 259 -16.57 -25.02 11.69
C GLU A 259 -16.59 -23.75 10.83
N GLU A 260 -16.67 -22.58 11.46
CA GLU A 260 -16.54 -21.33 10.73
C GLU A 260 -15.14 -21.14 10.16
N ALA A 261 -14.10 -21.52 10.91
CA ALA A 261 -12.72 -21.48 10.42
C ALA A 261 -12.55 -22.34 9.16
N ARG A 262 -13.12 -23.55 9.12
CA ARG A 262 -13.09 -24.46 7.97
C ARG A 262 -13.84 -23.87 6.78
N THR A 263 -15.04 -23.31 7.01
CA THR A 263 -15.81 -22.64 5.96
C THR A 263 -15.01 -21.52 5.28
N GLU A 264 -14.28 -20.72 6.07
CA GLU A 264 -13.45 -19.64 5.51
C GLU A 264 -12.20 -20.17 4.79
N ALA A 265 -11.63 -21.29 5.27
CA ALA A 265 -10.53 -21.97 4.59
C ALA A 265 -10.97 -22.57 3.24
N GLU A 266 -12.17 -23.13 3.13
CA GLU A 266 -12.74 -23.64 1.88
C GLU A 266 -12.93 -22.51 0.86
N LYS A 267 -13.54 -21.38 1.25
CA LYS A 267 -13.67 -20.20 0.40
C LYS A 267 -12.31 -19.67 -0.09
N LEU A 268 -11.32 -19.65 0.81
CA LEU A 268 -9.95 -19.27 0.45
C LEU A 268 -9.38 -20.18 -0.64
N LEU A 269 -9.56 -21.50 -0.51
CA LEU A 269 -9.06 -22.48 -1.48
C LEU A 269 -9.83 -22.45 -2.80
N GLU A 270 -11.11 -22.07 -2.82
CA GLU A 270 -11.85 -21.78 -4.04
C GLU A 270 -11.26 -20.57 -4.78
N ILE A 271 -10.90 -19.49 -4.07
CA ILE A 271 -10.29 -18.29 -4.64
C ILE A 271 -8.84 -18.54 -5.08
N ASN A 272 -8.07 -19.25 -4.26
CA ASN A 272 -6.66 -19.57 -4.50
C ASN A 272 -6.36 -21.05 -4.20
N PRO A 273 -6.58 -21.95 -5.16
CA PRO A 273 -6.34 -23.39 -4.99
C PRO A 273 -4.88 -23.77 -4.67
N LYS A 274 -3.94 -22.85 -4.94
CA LYS A 274 -2.50 -23.06 -4.68
C LYS A 274 -2.04 -22.47 -3.34
N PHE A 275 -2.95 -21.99 -2.51
CA PHE A 275 -2.60 -21.44 -1.22
C PHE A 275 -1.96 -22.49 -0.32
N THR A 276 -0.86 -22.14 0.36
CA THR A 276 -0.26 -22.95 1.42
C THR A 276 0.13 -22.08 2.60
N VAL A 277 0.03 -22.63 3.79
CA VAL A 277 0.39 -21.94 5.04
C VAL A 277 1.89 -21.57 5.02
N SER A 278 2.76 -22.49 4.58
CA SER A 278 4.20 -22.22 4.52
C SER A 278 4.57 -21.05 3.61
N ALA A 279 3.99 -20.96 2.40
CA ALA A 279 4.23 -19.86 1.48
C ALA A 279 3.70 -18.53 2.04
N TRP A 280 2.50 -18.56 2.65
CA TRP A 280 1.91 -17.40 3.29
C TRP A 280 2.79 -16.87 4.42
N MET A 281 3.18 -17.74 5.37
CA MET A 281 3.98 -17.33 6.53
C MET A 281 5.37 -16.83 6.15
N LYS A 282 6.01 -17.41 5.14
CA LYS A 282 7.28 -16.90 4.59
C LYS A 282 7.17 -15.43 4.15
N SER A 283 6.01 -15.01 3.69
CA SER A 283 5.76 -13.65 3.22
C SER A 283 5.49 -12.64 4.34
N ARG A 284 5.21 -13.10 5.60
CA ARG A 284 4.68 -12.22 6.66
C ARG A 284 5.71 -11.29 7.29
N LEU A 285 6.97 -11.68 7.36
CA LEU A 285 8.07 -10.91 7.93
C LEU A 285 7.80 -10.46 9.38
N LEU A 286 7.24 -11.34 10.20
CA LEU A 286 7.08 -11.07 11.64
C LEU A 286 8.43 -11.19 12.35
N LYS A 287 8.70 -10.30 13.31
CA LYS A 287 9.96 -10.27 14.09
C LYS A 287 10.03 -11.45 15.05
N ASP A 288 8.90 -11.74 15.75
CA ASP A 288 8.82 -12.81 16.72
C ASP A 288 8.51 -14.14 16.04
N PRO A 289 9.39 -15.16 16.15
CA PRO A 289 9.10 -16.51 15.66
C PRO A 289 7.85 -17.13 16.30
N ALA A 290 7.59 -16.86 17.59
CA ALA A 290 6.42 -17.37 18.29
C ALA A 290 5.11 -16.86 17.69
N ASP A 291 5.06 -15.61 17.24
CA ASP A 291 3.91 -15.06 16.50
C ASP A 291 3.73 -15.78 15.15
N THR A 292 4.84 -16.08 14.47
CA THR A 292 4.82 -16.80 13.20
C THR A 292 4.28 -18.23 13.38
N GLU A 293 4.78 -18.96 14.38
CA GLU A 293 4.34 -20.32 14.70
C GLU A 293 2.89 -20.37 15.14
N ARG A 294 2.47 -19.44 16.01
CA ARG A 294 1.08 -19.30 16.47
C ARG A 294 0.15 -19.07 15.28
N TYR A 295 0.49 -18.13 14.40
CA TYR A 295 -0.35 -17.80 13.23
C TYR A 295 -0.44 -19.01 12.28
N ALA A 296 0.68 -19.66 11.97
CA ALA A 296 0.69 -20.89 11.16
C ALA A 296 -0.20 -21.97 11.75
N SER A 297 -0.07 -22.24 13.05
CA SER A 297 -0.87 -23.24 13.77
C SER A 297 -2.38 -22.96 13.66
N LEU A 298 -2.80 -21.69 13.73
CA LEU A 298 -4.21 -21.31 13.59
C LEU A 298 -4.74 -21.61 12.18
N LEU A 299 -3.96 -21.31 11.14
CA LEU A 299 -4.33 -21.62 9.75
C LEU A 299 -4.39 -23.14 9.49
N LEU A 300 -3.45 -23.91 10.02
CA LEU A 300 -3.46 -25.37 9.92
C LEU A 300 -4.68 -25.97 10.62
N LYS A 301 -5.06 -25.46 11.81
CA LYS A 301 -6.27 -25.88 12.53
C LYS A 301 -7.55 -25.59 11.74
N ALA A 302 -7.59 -24.56 10.91
CA ALA A 302 -8.69 -24.28 9.98
C ALA A 302 -8.77 -25.29 8.82
N GLY A 303 -7.80 -26.18 8.66
CA GLY A 303 -7.75 -27.19 7.59
C GLY A 303 -7.01 -26.73 6.33
N LEU A 304 -6.28 -25.62 6.36
CA LEU A 304 -5.48 -25.17 5.23
C LEU A 304 -4.23 -26.04 5.03
N PRO A 305 -3.81 -26.29 3.77
CA PRO A 305 -2.66 -27.13 3.48
C PRO A 305 -1.35 -26.45 3.92
N GLU A 306 -0.46 -27.21 4.54
CA GLU A 306 0.86 -26.72 4.96
C GLU A 306 1.75 -26.42 3.76
N ASN A 307 1.84 -27.37 2.80
CA ASN A 307 2.66 -27.31 1.61
C ASN A 307 1.85 -27.73 0.38
N THR A 308 2.34 -27.42 -0.83
CA THR A 308 1.77 -27.96 -2.08
C THR A 308 1.93 -29.48 -2.08
N LYS A 309 0.83 -30.18 -2.39
CA LYS A 309 0.88 -31.64 -2.61
C LYS A 309 1.68 -31.98 -3.86
#